data_0b5ce0f1f3d12706a3d26c28ee7d571d
#
_entry.id   0b5ce0f1f3d12706a3d26c28ee7d571d
#
_cell.length_a   1.000
_cell.length_b   1.000
_cell.length_c   1.000
_cell.angle_alpha   90.00
_cell.angle_beta   90.00
_cell.angle_gamma   90.00
#
_symmetry.space_group_name_H-M   'P 1'
#
loop_
_entity.id
_entity.type
_entity.pdbx_description
1 polymer ?
#
loop_
_entity_poly.entity_id
_entity_poly.type
_entity_poly.pdbx_seq_one_letter_code
_entity_poly.pdbx_strand_id
1 'polypeptide(L)'
;MQTFGSQDIYSVQKCGLLGEGSLASLSALYLPLIGGQALGLYFALYAEGNRADLIHFGDELRKKTGMTFSDIQASRRPLEAIGLLKTSYEKGSNGRGIFYFQIFAPASPKDFLGDVLLSGTLHSILGEEEYKKVQSRYVLDTTPKGGKDISEKFEAYFQPDYNDPVYLN
;
A
#
# COMPACT_ATOMS: atom_id res chain seq x y z
N MET A 1 -3.82 22.01 3.72
CA MET A 1 -4.24 20.62 3.36
C MET A 1 -5.72 20.62 3.05
N GLN A 2 -6.10 20.00 1.95
CA GLN A 2 -7.49 19.94 1.54
C GLN A 2 -8.27 18.99 2.43
N THR A 3 -9.38 19.45 2.98
CA THR A 3 -10.24 18.63 3.85
C THR A 3 -11.40 18.03 3.06
N PHE A 4 -11.75 16.80 3.44
CA PHE A 4 -12.82 16.02 2.82
C PHE A 4 -14.09 16.16 3.68
N GLY A 5 -15.21 16.48 3.05
CA GLY A 5 -16.48 16.70 3.74
C GLY A 5 -17.67 16.05 3.08
N SER A 6 -18.86 16.19 3.70
CA SER A 6 -20.08 15.51 3.29
C SER A 6 -20.54 15.87 1.88
N GLN A 7 -20.28 17.10 1.44
CA GLN A 7 -20.73 17.58 0.14
C GLN A 7 -19.73 17.31 -0.98
N ASP A 8 -18.53 16.86 -0.62
CA ASP A 8 -17.52 16.51 -1.60
C ASP A 8 -17.90 15.18 -2.27
N ILE A 9 -17.39 14.99 -3.47
CA ILE A 9 -17.53 13.72 -4.16
C ILE A 9 -16.18 13.05 -4.32
N TYR A 10 -16.19 11.73 -4.45
CA TYR A 10 -14.97 10.97 -4.66
C TYR A 10 -15.19 9.77 -5.57
N SER A 11 -14.13 9.35 -6.20
CA SER A 11 -14.04 8.07 -6.90
C SER A 11 -12.81 7.33 -6.41
N VAL A 12 -12.83 6.01 -6.56
CA VAL A 12 -11.72 5.16 -6.14
C VAL A 12 -11.24 4.33 -7.31
N GLN A 13 -9.93 4.37 -7.56
CA GLN A 13 -9.27 3.54 -8.55
C GLN A 13 -8.38 2.53 -7.84
N LYS A 14 -8.58 1.25 -8.14
CA LYS A 14 -7.76 0.18 -7.61
C LYS A 14 -6.52 0.04 -8.49
N CYS A 15 -5.36 0.37 -7.95
CA CYS A 15 -4.08 0.34 -8.65
C CYS A 15 -3.24 -0.89 -8.30
N GLY A 16 -3.78 -1.79 -7.49
CA GLY A 16 -3.17 -3.06 -7.14
C GLY A 16 -4.21 -3.96 -6.52
N LEU A 17 -4.03 -5.26 -6.63
CA LEU A 17 -4.95 -6.25 -6.08
C LEU A 17 -4.35 -6.86 -4.82
N LEU A 18 -5.21 -7.08 -3.82
CA LEU A 18 -4.81 -7.82 -2.63
C LEU A 18 -4.69 -9.30 -3.02
N GLY A 19 -3.54 -9.87 -2.73
CA GLY A 19 -3.24 -11.26 -3.00
C GLY A 19 -2.94 -12.02 -1.72
N GLU A 20 -2.48 -13.25 -1.91
CA GLU A 20 -1.99 -14.07 -0.81
C GLU A 20 -0.82 -13.34 -0.15
N GLY A 21 -0.84 -13.26 1.15
CA GLY A 21 0.18 -12.54 1.91
C GLY A 21 -0.14 -11.05 2.15
N SER A 22 -1.04 -10.45 1.38
CA SER A 22 -1.43 -9.04 1.60
C SER A 22 -2.04 -8.83 2.99
N LEU A 23 -2.89 -9.76 3.43
CA LEU A 23 -3.50 -9.68 4.75
C LEU A 23 -2.44 -9.76 5.85
N ALA A 24 -1.46 -10.65 5.69
CA ALA A 24 -0.35 -10.76 6.64
C ALA A 24 0.47 -9.47 6.69
N SER A 25 0.81 -8.88 5.54
CA SER A 25 1.52 -7.60 5.50
C SER A 25 0.72 -6.50 6.19
N LEU A 26 -0.55 -6.35 5.82
CA LEU A 26 -1.40 -5.29 6.38
C LEU A 26 -1.58 -5.44 7.88
N SER A 27 -1.85 -6.66 8.37
CA SER A 27 -2.18 -6.87 9.78
C SER A 27 -0.96 -6.90 10.70
N ALA A 28 0.17 -7.42 10.24
CA ALA A 28 1.36 -7.59 11.08
C ALA A 28 2.40 -6.49 10.87
N LEU A 29 2.51 -5.92 9.67
CA LEU A 29 3.59 -5.00 9.32
C LEU A 29 3.12 -3.56 9.17
N TYR A 30 2.03 -3.33 8.43
CA TYR A 30 1.51 -1.98 8.23
C TYR A 30 0.68 -1.47 9.42
N LEU A 31 -0.13 -2.33 10.02
CA LEU A 31 -1.02 -1.91 11.12
C LEU A 31 -0.30 -1.18 12.26
N PRO A 32 0.87 -1.64 12.75
CA PRO A 32 1.58 -0.90 13.79
C PRO A 32 2.00 0.52 13.38
N LEU A 33 2.20 0.76 12.08
CA LEU A 33 2.63 2.05 11.56
C LEU A 33 1.45 3.00 11.32
N ILE A 34 0.33 2.49 10.81
CA ILE A 34 -0.78 3.33 10.38
C ILE A 34 -1.96 3.39 11.35
N GLY A 35 -2.11 2.36 12.18
CA GLY A 35 -3.23 2.27 13.13
C GLY A 35 -4.49 1.66 12.53
N GLY A 36 -5.41 1.28 13.41
CA GLY A 36 -6.62 0.55 13.02
C GLY A 36 -7.61 1.37 12.20
N GLN A 37 -7.76 2.66 12.49
CA GLN A 37 -8.67 3.52 11.73
C GLN A 37 -8.19 3.68 10.28
N ALA A 38 -6.91 3.91 10.08
CA ALA A 38 -6.35 4.03 8.73
C ALA A 38 -6.50 2.73 7.96
N LEU A 39 -6.28 1.59 8.60
CA LEU A 39 -6.49 0.28 7.97
C LEU A 39 -7.96 0.08 7.58
N GLY A 40 -8.90 0.49 8.46
CA GLY A 40 -10.33 0.44 8.15
C GLY A 40 -10.69 1.30 6.95
N LEU A 41 -10.15 2.51 6.87
CA LEU A 41 -10.35 3.38 5.72
C LEU A 41 -9.79 2.74 4.43
N TYR A 42 -8.61 2.15 4.51
CA TYR A 42 -7.99 1.45 3.39
C TYR A 42 -8.90 0.36 2.84
N PHE A 43 -9.45 -0.50 3.70
CA PHE A 43 -10.34 -1.57 3.27
C PHE A 43 -11.66 -1.05 2.71
N ALA A 44 -12.21 0.03 3.29
CA ALA A 44 -13.44 0.64 2.77
C ALA A 44 -13.24 1.17 1.35
N LEU A 45 -12.12 1.86 1.11
CA LEU A 45 -11.78 2.36 -0.21
C LEU A 45 -11.46 1.22 -1.19
N TYR A 46 -10.75 0.20 -0.73
CA TYR A 46 -10.46 -0.97 -1.56
C TYR A 46 -11.74 -1.64 -2.05
N ALA A 47 -12.74 -1.78 -1.18
CA ALA A 47 -14.02 -2.39 -1.54
C ALA A 47 -14.75 -1.60 -2.63
N GLU A 48 -14.60 -0.28 -2.66
CA GLU A 48 -15.24 0.59 -3.66
C GLU A 48 -14.45 0.68 -4.96
N GLY A 49 -13.19 0.30 -4.97
CA GLY A 49 -12.29 0.43 -6.12
C GLY A 49 -12.57 -0.48 -7.30
N ASN A 50 -13.62 -1.30 -7.24
CA ASN A 50 -14.03 -2.17 -8.34
C ASN A 50 -14.62 -1.40 -9.54
N ARG A 51 -15.11 -0.17 -9.32
CA ARG A 51 -15.75 0.68 -10.29
C ARG A 51 -15.18 2.10 -10.20
N ALA A 52 -14.06 2.35 -10.88
CA ALA A 52 -13.38 3.66 -10.85
C ALA A 52 -14.24 4.78 -11.47
N ASP A 53 -15.17 4.46 -12.32
CA ASP A 53 -16.12 5.40 -12.92
C ASP A 53 -17.28 5.77 -12.00
N LEU A 54 -17.46 5.03 -10.90
CA LEU A 54 -18.54 5.27 -9.96
C LEU A 54 -18.15 6.41 -9.01
N ILE A 55 -19.07 7.38 -8.90
CA ILE A 55 -18.88 8.57 -8.07
C ILE A 55 -19.69 8.42 -6.78
N HIS A 56 -19.07 8.73 -5.66
CA HIS A 56 -19.68 8.65 -4.33
C HIS A 56 -19.68 10.03 -3.66
N PHE A 57 -20.61 10.24 -2.74
CA PHE A 57 -20.58 11.41 -1.85
C PHE A 57 -19.79 11.11 -0.59
N GLY A 58 -19.15 12.16 -0.04
CA GLY A 58 -18.35 12.02 1.18
C GLY A 58 -19.12 11.43 2.36
N ASP A 59 -20.42 11.73 2.46
CA ASP A 59 -21.27 11.18 3.52
C ASP A 59 -21.40 9.65 3.43
N GLU A 60 -21.30 9.08 2.24
CA GLU A 60 -21.30 7.61 2.07
C GLU A 60 -20.06 6.98 2.72
N LEU A 61 -18.90 7.59 2.56
CA LEU A 61 -17.68 7.08 3.16
C LEU A 61 -17.74 7.14 4.68
N ARG A 62 -18.26 8.23 5.22
CA ARG A 62 -18.50 8.37 6.66
C ARG A 62 -19.40 7.24 7.19
N LYS A 63 -20.49 6.94 6.49
CA LYS A 63 -21.42 5.89 6.89
C LYS A 63 -20.81 4.50 6.80
N LYS A 64 -20.04 4.24 5.74
CA LYS A 64 -19.42 2.92 5.52
C LYS A 64 -18.31 2.61 6.51
N THR A 65 -17.60 3.63 6.99
CA THR A 65 -16.49 3.45 7.92
C THR A 65 -16.88 3.63 9.36
N GLY A 66 -17.99 4.32 9.64
CA GLY A 66 -18.35 4.74 11.00
C GLY A 66 -17.44 5.82 11.56
N MET A 67 -16.63 6.44 10.71
CA MET A 67 -15.64 7.45 11.10
C MET A 67 -16.19 8.85 10.88
N THR A 68 -15.76 9.81 11.71
CA THR A 68 -16.02 11.23 11.46
C THR A 68 -15.16 11.70 10.29
N PHE A 69 -15.49 12.85 9.69
CA PHE A 69 -14.65 13.43 8.63
C PHE A 69 -13.26 13.80 9.17
N SER A 70 -13.17 14.20 10.43
CA SER A 70 -11.87 14.43 11.08
C SER A 70 -11.04 13.14 11.14
N ASP A 71 -11.65 12.02 11.50
CA ASP A 71 -10.97 10.72 11.53
C ASP A 71 -10.55 10.25 10.14
N ILE A 72 -11.40 10.47 9.13
CA ILE A 72 -11.07 10.15 7.74
C ILE A 72 -9.86 10.97 7.28
N GLN A 73 -9.85 12.25 7.58
CA GLN A 73 -8.73 13.15 7.24
C GLN A 73 -7.44 12.71 7.95
N ALA A 74 -7.53 12.37 9.22
CA ALA A 74 -6.38 11.90 10.00
C ALA A 74 -5.87 10.55 9.49
N SER A 75 -6.77 9.66 9.04
CA SER A 75 -6.43 8.33 8.56
C SER A 75 -5.82 8.35 7.15
N ARG A 76 -6.21 9.32 6.32
CA ARG A 76 -5.63 9.49 4.98
C ARG A 76 -4.13 9.70 5.04
N ARG A 77 -3.67 10.50 5.99
CA ARG A 77 -2.27 10.94 6.07
C ARG A 77 -1.28 9.79 6.17
N PRO A 78 -1.41 8.86 7.12
CA PRO A 78 -0.48 7.74 7.17
C PRO A 78 -0.57 6.81 5.96
N LEU A 79 -1.77 6.62 5.39
CA LEU A 79 -1.92 5.82 4.18
C LEU A 79 -1.19 6.43 3.00
N GLU A 80 -1.28 7.75 2.84
CA GLU A 80 -0.58 8.47 1.78
C GLU A 80 0.93 8.45 1.98
N ALA A 81 1.36 8.67 3.22
CA ALA A 81 2.79 8.70 3.56
C ALA A 81 3.47 7.35 3.32
N ILE A 82 2.75 6.26 3.53
CA ILE A 82 3.31 4.90 3.40
C ILE A 82 3.09 4.29 2.01
N GLY A 83 2.45 5.02 1.11
CA GLY A 83 2.28 4.59 -0.28
C GLY A 83 1.13 3.63 -0.55
N LEU A 84 0.20 3.46 0.39
CA LEU A 84 -0.99 2.64 0.19
C LEU A 84 -2.14 3.41 -0.46
N LEU A 85 -2.10 4.74 -0.41
CA LEU A 85 -3.11 5.63 -0.96
C LEU A 85 -2.44 6.81 -1.65
N LYS A 86 -2.99 7.21 -2.79
CA LYS A 86 -2.65 8.48 -3.41
C LYS A 86 -3.93 9.27 -3.62
N THR A 87 -3.94 10.52 -3.19
CA THR A 87 -5.12 11.40 -3.26
C THR A 87 -4.85 12.55 -4.20
N SER A 88 -5.74 12.72 -5.17
CA SER A 88 -5.75 13.90 -6.04
C SER A 88 -7.04 14.68 -5.79
N TYR A 89 -6.98 15.99 -5.97
CA TYR A 89 -8.09 16.89 -5.69
C TYR A 89 -8.23 17.91 -6.81
N GLU A 90 -9.48 18.19 -7.18
CA GLU A 90 -9.81 19.35 -8.00
C GLU A 90 -11.11 19.99 -7.49
N LYS A 91 -11.28 21.27 -7.77
CA LYS A 91 -12.49 21.99 -7.44
C LYS A 91 -13.44 21.95 -8.65
N GLY A 92 -14.62 21.41 -8.45
CA GLY A 92 -15.64 21.37 -9.50
C GLY A 92 -16.21 22.73 -9.81
N SER A 93 -16.89 22.85 -10.94
CA SER A 93 -17.50 24.08 -11.43
C SER A 93 -18.55 24.67 -10.49
N ASN A 94 -19.19 23.81 -9.68
CA ASN A 94 -20.18 24.20 -8.66
C ASN A 94 -19.56 24.50 -7.30
N GLY A 95 -18.23 24.60 -7.20
CA GLY A 95 -17.53 24.84 -5.96
C GLY A 95 -17.34 23.59 -5.08
N ARG A 96 -17.89 22.43 -5.50
CA ARG A 96 -17.78 21.18 -4.79
C ARG A 96 -16.38 20.59 -4.99
N GLY A 97 -15.79 20.00 -3.93
CA GLY A 97 -14.53 19.30 -4.04
C GLY A 97 -14.69 17.95 -4.71
N ILE A 98 -13.72 17.59 -5.52
CA ILE A 98 -13.65 16.29 -6.20
C ILE A 98 -12.36 15.61 -5.80
N PHE A 99 -12.46 14.44 -5.13
CA PHE A 99 -11.32 13.65 -4.68
C PHE A 99 -11.19 12.41 -5.54
N TYR A 100 -9.97 12.12 -5.96
CA TYR A 100 -9.62 10.91 -6.68
C TYR A 100 -8.68 10.11 -5.81
N PHE A 101 -9.15 8.97 -5.33
CA PHE A 101 -8.36 8.06 -4.48
C PHE A 101 -7.83 6.91 -5.32
N GLN A 102 -6.52 6.70 -5.27
CA GLN A 102 -5.88 5.54 -5.87
C GLN A 102 -5.39 4.63 -4.75
N ILE A 103 -5.82 3.37 -4.77
CA ILE A 103 -5.47 2.37 -3.75
C ILE A 103 -4.41 1.45 -4.32
N PHE A 104 -3.33 1.27 -3.58
CA PHE A 104 -2.20 0.42 -3.96
C PHE A 104 -2.12 -0.79 -3.04
N ALA A 105 -1.63 -1.91 -3.59
CA ALA A 105 -1.39 -3.11 -2.81
C ALA A 105 -0.22 -2.89 -1.82
N PRO A 106 -0.25 -3.54 -0.64
CA PRO A 106 0.88 -3.48 0.26
C PRO A 106 2.08 -4.24 -0.31
N ALA A 107 3.28 -3.87 0.13
CA ALA A 107 4.47 -4.64 -0.13
C ALA A 107 4.31 -6.05 0.50
N SER A 108 4.91 -7.06 -0.14
CA SER A 108 5.02 -8.38 0.48
C SER A 108 5.81 -8.29 1.79
N PRO A 109 5.67 -9.26 2.70
CA PRO A 109 6.49 -9.26 3.92
C PRO A 109 7.98 -9.18 3.62
N LYS A 110 8.45 -9.88 2.61
CA LYS A 110 9.87 -9.84 2.21
C LYS A 110 10.29 -8.44 1.78
N ASP A 111 9.50 -7.80 0.92
CA ASP A 111 9.82 -6.47 0.40
C ASP A 111 9.70 -5.40 1.49
N PHE A 112 8.69 -5.51 2.36
CA PHE A 112 8.53 -4.61 3.49
C PHE A 112 9.74 -4.66 4.42
N LEU A 113 10.15 -5.88 4.82
CA LEU A 113 11.28 -6.06 5.73
C LEU A 113 12.63 -5.76 5.08
N GLY A 114 12.69 -5.80 3.76
CA GLY A 114 13.86 -5.39 2.98
C GLY A 114 13.96 -3.89 2.73
N ASP A 115 12.89 -3.14 2.98
CA ASP A 115 12.87 -1.68 2.83
C ASP A 115 13.38 -1.02 4.11
N VAL A 116 14.41 -0.19 3.99
CA VAL A 116 15.08 0.43 5.14
C VAL A 116 14.14 1.34 5.93
N LEU A 117 13.31 2.11 5.25
CA LEU A 117 12.39 3.05 5.91
C LEU A 117 11.25 2.32 6.60
N LEU A 118 10.63 1.37 5.91
CA LEU A 118 9.49 0.61 6.45
C LEU A 118 9.94 -0.27 7.62
N SER A 119 10.99 -1.05 7.41
CA SER A 119 11.49 -1.96 8.46
C SER A 119 12.06 -1.20 9.65
N GLY A 120 12.78 -0.11 9.41
CA GLY A 120 13.34 0.72 10.47
C GLY A 120 12.24 1.36 11.31
N THR A 121 11.18 1.85 10.68
CA THR A 121 10.04 2.44 11.40
C THR A 121 9.31 1.38 12.22
N LEU A 122 9.08 0.20 11.65
CA LEU A 122 8.47 -0.92 12.36
C LEU A 122 9.31 -1.34 13.57
N HIS A 123 10.62 -1.45 13.38
CA HIS A 123 11.56 -1.80 14.44
C HIS A 123 11.50 -0.79 15.58
N SER A 124 11.46 0.50 15.24
CA SER A 124 11.37 1.58 16.24
C SER A 124 10.06 1.51 17.05
N ILE A 125 8.94 1.20 16.39
CA ILE A 125 7.63 1.13 17.05
C ILE A 125 7.49 -0.12 17.91
N LEU A 126 7.89 -1.29 17.41
CA LEU A 126 7.73 -2.57 18.10
C LEU A 126 8.78 -2.79 19.19
N GLY A 127 9.97 -2.23 19.03
CA GLY A 127 11.13 -2.56 19.84
C GLY A 127 11.85 -3.80 19.34
N GLU A 128 13.06 -4.02 19.84
CA GLU A 128 13.96 -5.06 19.35
C GLU A 128 13.39 -6.46 19.43
N GLU A 129 12.80 -6.81 20.58
CA GLU A 129 12.31 -8.16 20.83
C GLU A 129 11.13 -8.52 19.92
N GLU A 130 10.12 -7.65 19.87
CA GLU A 130 8.94 -7.89 19.04
C GLU A 130 9.27 -7.83 17.54
N TYR A 131 10.17 -6.94 17.16
CA TYR A 131 10.61 -6.84 15.77
C TYR A 131 11.32 -8.14 15.32
N LYS A 132 12.17 -8.71 16.16
CA LYS A 132 12.84 -9.98 15.86
C LYS A 132 11.86 -11.12 15.67
N LYS A 133 10.79 -11.16 16.47
CA LYS A 133 9.74 -12.17 16.32
C LYS A 133 9.05 -12.05 14.98
N VAL A 134 8.70 -10.83 14.58
CA VAL A 134 8.07 -10.57 13.27
C VAL A 134 9.02 -10.94 12.13
N GLN A 135 10.27 -10.49 12.22
CA GLN A 135 11.29 -10.76 11.21
C GLN A 135 11.49 -12.26 11.00
N SER A 136 11.61 -13.03 12.09
CA SER A 136 11.83 -14.47 12.02
C SER A 136 10.66 -15.22 11.38
N ARG A 137 9.46 -14.67 11.46
CA ARG A 137 8.26 -15.27 10.88
C ARG A 137 8.24 -15.17 9.36
N TYR A 138 8.77 -14.08 8.79
CA TYR A 138 8.60 -13.76 7.38
C TYR A 138 9.91 -13.80 6.56
N VAL A 139 11.06 -13.82 7.21
CA VAL A 139 12.35 -13.90 6.50
C VAL A 139 12.75 -15.36 6.39
N LEU A 140 12.85 -15.84 5.16
CA LEU A 140 13.31 -17.19 4.89
C LEU A 140 14.84 -17.18 4.76
N ASP A 141 15.49 -18.18 5.36
CA ASP A 141 16.91 -18.38 5.18
C ASP A 141 17.14 -19.00 3.80
N THR A 142 17.74 -18.22 2.92
CA THR A 142 18.05 -18.64 1.55
C THR A 142 19.54 -18.98 1.37
N THR A 143 20.30 -19.01 2.45
CA THR A 143 21.71 -19.35 2.40
C THR A 143 21.88 -20.84 2.06
N PRO A 144 22.67 -21.19 1.02
CA PRO A 144 22.95 -22.58 0.72
C PRO A 144 23.65 -23.28 1.88
N LYS A 145 23.36 -24.54 2.10
CA LYS A 145 23.97 -25.33 3.18
C LYS A 145 25.44 -25.63 2.94
N GLY A 146 25.88 -25.53 1.71
CA GLY A 146 27.28 -25.76 1.34
C GLY A 146 27.44 -25.84 -0.18
N GLY A 147 28.68 -26.04 -0.60
CA GLY A 147 28.98 -26.21 -2.02
C GLY A 147 29.23 -24.90 -2.74
N LYS A 148 29.46 -25.00 -4.02
CA LYS A 148 29.70 -23.87 -4.92
C LYS A 148 28.47 -23.69 -5.82
N ASP A 149 28.04 -22.46 -6.02
CA ASP A 149 26.95 -22.15 -6.93
C ASP A 149 27.41 -22.46 -8.37
N ILE A 150 26.76 -23.40 -9.00
CA ILE A 150 26.98 -23.81 -10.40
C ILE A 150 25.77 -23.52 -11.29
N SER A 151 24.85 -22.66 -10.81
CA SER A 151 23.63 -22.31 -11.54
C SER A 151 23.97 -21.61 -12.86
N GLU A 152 23.23 -21.96 -13.90
CA GLU A 152 23.37 -21.31 -15.20
C GLU A 152 22.96 -19.85 -15.11
N LYS A 153 23.67 -18.99 -15.82
CA LYS A 153 23.38 -17.54 -15.88
C LYS A 153 22.39 -17.27 -17.01
N PHE A 154 21.56 -16.26 -16.81
CA PHE A 154 20.55 -15.86 -17.79
C PHE A 154 21.18 -15.63 -19.16
N GLU A 155 22.23 -14.81 -19.21
CA GLU A 155 22.90 -14.40 -20.44
C GLU A 155 23.56 -15.58 -21.18
N ALA A 156 24.02 -16.58 -20.43
CA ALA A 156 24.68 -17.74 -21.02
C ALA A 156 23.65 -18.65 -21.71
N TYR A 157 22.46 -18.76 -21.15
CA TYR A 157 21.41 -19.65 -21.70
C TYR A 157 20.58 -18.96 -22.78
N PHE A 158 20.08 -17.76 -22.50
CA PHE A 158 19.16 -17.06 -23.41
C PHE A 158 19.87 -16.21 -24.47
N GLN A 159 21.11 -15.82 -24.22
CA GLN A 159 21.96 -15.06 -25.15
C GLN A 159 21.23 -13.84 -25.75
N PRO A 160 20.74 -12.90 -24.94
CA PRO A 160 19.97 -11.77 -25.44
C PRO A 160 20.84 -10.86 -26.32
N ASP A 161 20.26 -10.37 -27.41
CA ASP A 161 20.90 -9.34 -28.25
C ASP A 161 20.57 -7.97 -27.68
N TYR A 162 21.49 -7.40 -26.90
CA TYR A 162 21.30 -6.09 -26.27
C TYR A 162 21.26 -4.93 -27.28
N ASN A 163 21.55 -5.17 -28.56
CA ASN A 163 21.36 -4.17 -29.60
C ASN A 163 19.91 -4.15 -30.11
N ASP A 164 19.10 -5.14 -29.75
CA ASP A 164 17.69 -5.15 -30.10
C ASP A 164 16.98 -4.01 -29.39
N PRO A 165 16.20 -3.17 -30.12
CA PRO A 165 15.47 -2.04 -29.51
C PRO A 165 14.61 -2.40 -28.32
N VAL A 166 14.16 -3.64 -28.19
CA VAL A 166 13.35 -4.10 -27.06
C VAL A 166 14.06 -3.92 -25.70
N TYR A 167 15.40 -3.94 -25.70
CA TYR A 167 16.20 -3.75 -24.48
C TYR A 167 16.65 -2.31 -24.25
N LEU A 168 16.30 -1.38 -25.15
CA LEU A 168 16.79 0.01 -25.10
C LEU A 168 15.81 0.97 -24.38
N ASN A 169 14.67 0.50 -23.89
CA ASN A 169 13.66 1.32 -23.22
C ASN A 169 13.69 1.16 -21.69
#